data_bb72d11ecd59f466bcb3cc3ce8e98308
#
_entry.id   bb72d11ecd59f466bcb3cc3ce8e98308
#
_cell.length_a   1.000
_cell.length_b   1.000
_cell.length_c   1.000
_cell.angle_alpha   90.00
_cell.angle_beta   90.00
_cell.angle_gamma   90.00
#
_symmetry.space_group_name_H-M   'P 1'
#
loop_
_entity.id
_entity.type
_entity.pdbx_description
1 polymer ?
#
loop_
_entity_poly.entity_id
_entity_poly.type
_entity_poly.pdbx_seq_one_letter_code
_entity_poly.pdbx_strand_id
1 'polypeptide(L)'
;FYAKDRDEHWPLIVAGGPCACNSEPIADFFDVIQLGEGENQLPSICAEIERAKKEGGVSKKELLRRIAKIPGVYIPAFYDVTYFEDGRVKAITPNEPGIPAVITKAIIKDLNEFAPPTNFVVPMVGAIQDRASIEVLRGCVRGCRFCQAGFLYRPMRQRDASLLNKAAQDLCANTGYEELSLSSLSTSDHGQLEELLDDLNEWAPKEHVSLSLPSLRMDNFSQSLIEKTTKVRKSGLTFAAEAGTQRLRDVINKNVTWDEIEKTCSLAFANGYSSVKLYFMMGLPTETMEDIEGIAETAQKVVDLYYSNPRHAKGRGVQVTISCACFVPKPHTPFQFVPMDTEESLQAKQKHLLES
;
A
#
# COMPACT_ATOMS: atom_id res chain seq x y z
N PHE A 1 -19.76 22.72 -9.34
CA PHE A 1 -18.65 22.14 -8.58
C PHE A 1 -19.15 20.97 -7.75
N TYR A 2 -20.18 21.17 -6.91
CA TYR A 2 -20.81 20.11 -6.13
C TYR A 2 -21.70 19.19 -6.99
N ALA A 3 -21.86 17.94 -6.58
CA ALA A 3 -22.72 16.98 -7.28
C ALA A 3 -24.16 17.46 -7.42
N LYS A 4 -24.71 18.12 -6.38
CA LYS A 4 -26.05 18.69 -6.37
C LYS A 4 -26.28 19.82 -7.38
N ASP A 5 -25.22 20.50 -7.82
CA ASP A 5 -25.29 21.63 -8.75
C ASP A 5 -25.18 21.17 -10.22
N ARG A 6 -24.88 19.88 -10.47
CA ARG A 6 -24.76 19.29 -11.81
C ARG A 6 -26.08 18.68 -12.25
N ASP A 7 -26.63 19.21 -13.30
CA ASP A 7 -27.83 18.69 -13.96
C ASP A 7 -27.55 17.52 -14.92
N GLU A 8 -28.51 17.16 -15.75
CA GLU A 8 -28.43 16.04 -16.69
C GLU A 8 -27.46 16.26 -17.86
N HIS A 9 -27.02 17.50 -18.10
CA HIS A 9 -26.09 17.85 -19.19
C HIS A 9 -24.62 17.66 -18.80
N TRP A 10 -24.35 17.54 -17.49
CA TRP A 10 -23.00 17.33 -16.98
C TRP A 10 -22.62 15.84 -16.95
N PRO A 11 -21.35 15.50 -17.19
CA PRO A 11 -20.90 14.13 -17.00
C PRO A 11 -21.02 13.70 -15.52
N LEU A 12 -21.28 12.40 -15.31
CA LEU A 12 -21.19 11.82 -13.96
C LEU A 12 -19.73 11.84 -13.49
N ILE A 13 -19.51 12.30 -12.29
CA ILE A 13 -18.21 12.27 -11.63
C ILE A 13 -18.14 11.07 -10.69
N VAL A 14 -17.23 10.16 -10.99
CA VAL A 14 -17.06 8.88 -10.29
C VAL A 14 -15.76 8.89 -9.51
N ALA A 15 -15.82 8.56 -8.22
CA ALA A 15 -14.64 8.32 -7.38
C ALA A 15 -14.43 6.83 -7.14
N GLY A 16 -13.18 6.44 -6.92
CA GLY A 16 -12.77 5.08 -6.54
C GLY A 16 -11.38 5.06 -5.94
N GLY A 17 -10.90 3.87 -5.61
CA GLY A 17 -9.60 3.66 -4.98
C GLY A 17 -9.63 3.66 -3.45
N PRO A 18 -8.50 3.43 -2.77
CA PRO A 18 -8.47 3.17 -1.34
C PRO A 18 -8.96 4.36 -0.49
N CYS A 19 -8.69 5.60 -0.91
CA CYS A 19 -9.15 6.79 -0.19
C CYS A 19 -10.68 6.97 -0.24
N ALA A 20 -11.32 6.49 -1.30
CA ALA A 20 -12.77 6.55 -1.46
C ALA A 20 -13.53 5.69 -0.43
N CYS A 21 -12.87 4.74 0.23
CA CYS A 21 -13.46 3.97 1.32
C CYS A 21 -13.83 4.83 2.54
N ASN A 22 -13.24 6.02 2.70
CA ASN A 22 -13.69 7.05 3.62
C ASN A 22 -14.42 8.14 2.82
N SER A 23 -15.65 7.88 2.42
CA SER A 23 -16.39 8.61 1.41
C SER A 23 -16.85 9.99 1.85
N GLU A 24 -17.28 10.14 3.10
CA GLU A 24 -18.02 11.33 3.55
C GLU A 24 -17.27 12.66 3.39
N PRO A 25 -15.94 12.76 3.64
CA PRO A 25 -15.21 14.01 3.44
C PRO A 25 -15.23 14.53 2.00
N ILE A 26 -15.54 13.67 1.03
CA ILE A 26 -15.54 14.00 -0.41
C ILE A 26 -16.91 13.75 -1.08
N ALA A 27 -17.89 13.28 -0.34
CA ALA A 27 -19.17 12.83 -0.88
C ALA A 27 -19.91 13.91 -1.71
N ASP A 28 -19.86 15.16 -1.28
CA ASP A 28 -20.52 16.29 -1.96
C ASP A 28 -20.02 16.55 -3.38
N PHE A 29 -18.84 16.07 -3.74
CA PHE A 29 -18.23 16.33 -5.04
C PHE A 29 -18.52 15.24 -6.08
N PHE A 30 -18.97 14.07 -5.66
CA PHE A 30 -19.11 12.89 -6.51
C PHE A 30 -20.56 12.44 -6.66
N ASP A 31 -20.93 12.06 -7.87
CA ASP A 31 -22.23 11.46 -8.16
C ASP A 31 -22.25 9.97 -7.77
N VAL A 32 -21.12 9.30 -7.93
CA VAL A 32 -20.92 7.87 -7.69
C VAL A 32 -19.59 7.65 -6.99
N ILE A 33 -19.57 6.88 -5.91
CA ILE A 33 -18.36 6.44 -5.25
C ILE A 33 -18.32 4.90 -5.26
N GLN A 34 -17.29 4.35 -5.89
CA GLN A 34 -17.07 2.92 -5.96
C GLN A 34 -16.13 2.49 -4.82
N LEU A 35 -16.61 1.60 -3.95
CA LEU A 35 -15.90 1.10 -2.78
C LEU A 35 -15.28 -0.28 -3.07
N GLY A 36 -13.98 -0.38 -2.87
CA GLY A 36 -13.22 -1.63 -3.09
C GLY A 36 -12.62 -1.71 -4.49
N GLU A 37 -12.61 -2.91 -5.06
CA GLU A 37 -11.92 -3.23 -6.30
C GLU A 37 -12.80 -2.91 -7.51
N GLY A 38 -12.19 -2.28 -8.53
CA GLY A 38 -12.92 -1.65 -9.64
C GLY A 38 -13.04 -2.50 -10.91
N GLU A 39 -12.33 -3.62 -11.01
CA GLU A 39 -12.18 -4.39 -12.25
C GLU A 39 -13.52 -4.87 -12.83
N ASN A 40 -14.47 -5.25 -11.99
CA ASN A 40 -15.84 -5.62 -12.41
C ASN A 40 -16.81 -4.44 -12.30
N GLN A 41 -16.66 -3.59 -11.28
CA GLN A 41 -17.62 -2.53 -10.96
C GLN A 41 -17.58 -1.39 -11.95
N LEU A 42 -16.39 -0.93 -12.34
CA LEU A 42 -16.25 0.16 -13.30
C LEU A 42 -16.83 -0.19 -14.68
N PRO A 43 -16.53 -1.36 -15.28
CA PRO A 43 -17.23 -1.81 -16.48
C PRO A 43 -18.74 -1.89 -16.33
N SER A 44 -19.23 -2.34 -15.17
CA SER A 44 -20.69 -2.43 -14.89
C SER A 44 -21.34 -1.04 -14.84
N ILE A 45 -20.67 -0.06 -14.21
CA ILE A 45 -21.13 1.35 -14.19
C ILE A 45 -21.17 1.90 -15.61
N CYS A 46 -20.10 1.70 -16.40
CA CYS A 46 -20.04 2.14 -17.79
C CYS A 46 -21.14 1.51 -18.64
N ALA A 47 -21.43 0.22 -18.44
CA ALA A 47 -22.48 -0.48 -19.17
C ALA A 47 -23.88 0.08 -18.86
N GLU A 48 -24.18 0.45 -17.61
CA GLU A 48 -25.44 1.11 -17.26
C GLU A 48 -25.56 2.50 -17.88
N ILE A 49 -24.46 3.28 -17.92
CA ILE A 49 -24.43 4.58 -18.59
C ILE A 49 -24.68 4.43 -20.11
N GLU A 50 -24.03 3.44 -20.71
CA GLU A 50 -24.22 3.17 -22.14
C GLU A 50 -25.66 2.72 -22.46
N ARG A 51 -26.23 1.86 -21.62
CA ARG A 51 -27.63 1.40 -21.73
C ARG A 51 -28.58 2.58 -21.66
N ALA A 52 -28.43 3.44 -20.66
CA ALA A 52 -29.28 4.62 -20.48
C ALA A 52 -29.18 5.59 -21.68
N LYS A 53 -27.99 5.76 -22.26
CA LYS A 53 -27.80 6.56 -23.48
C LYS A 53 -28.54 5.97 -24.71
N LYS A 54 -28.52 4.63 -24.86
CA LYS A 54 -29.21 3.93 -25.95
C LYS A 54 -30.74 3.97 -25.80
N GLU A 55 -31.22 3.87 -24.55
CA GLU A 55 -32.66 3.97 -24.27
C GLU A 55 -33.24 5.37 -24.54
N GLY A 56 -32.44 6.41 -24.28
CA GLY A 56 -32.86 7.80 -24.36
C GLY A 56 -33.89 8.20 -23.29
N GLY A 57 -33.90 9.47 -22.90
CA GLY A 57 -34.86 10.00 -21.93
C GLY A 57 -34.72 9.47 -20.50
N VAL A 58 -33.69 8.73 -20.16
CA VAL A 58 -33.42 8.27 -18.80
C VAL A 58 -32.88 9.45 -17.98
N SER A 59 -33.57 9.83 -16.91
CA SER A 59 -33.13 10.91 -16.04
C SER A 59 -31.87 10.52 -15.26
N LYS A 60 -31.07 11.50 -14.85
CA LYS A 60 -29.88 11.29 -13.98
C LYS A 60 -30.25 10.50 -12.72
N LYS A 61 -31.37 10.86 -12.06
CA LYS A 61 -31.80 10.17 -10.85
C LYS A 61 -32.09 8.68 -11.09
N GLU A 62 -32.77 8.35 -12.21
CA GLU A 62 -33.06 6.96 -12.56
C GLU A 62 -31.78 6.19 -12.91
N LEU A 63 -30.86 6.80 -13.65
CA LEU A 63 -29.56 6.21 -13.92
C LEU A 63 -28.78 5.91 -12.62
N LEU A 64 -28.74 6.86 -11.68
CA LEU A 64 -28.09 6.66 -10.38
C LEU A 64 -28.76 5.53 -9.56
N ARG A 65 -30.10 5.37 -9.63
CA ARG A 65 -30.80 4.24 -9.00
C ARG A 65 -30.38 2.89 -9.59
N ARG A 66 -30.15 2.83 -10.90
CA ARG A 66 -29.66 1.60 -11.56
C ARG A 66 -28.24 1.30 -11.14
N ILE A 67 -27.36 2.31 -11.14
CA ILE A 67 -25.97 2.20 -10.72
C ILE A 67 -25.86 1.81 -9.24
N ALA A 68 -26.74 2.32 -8.36
CA ALA A 68 -26.78 1.97 -6.93
C ALA A 68 -27.02 0.48 -6.64
N LYS A 69 -27.52 -0.30 -7.62
CA LYS A 69 -27.70 -1.76 -7.48
C LYS A 69 -26.42 -2.55 -7.70
N ILE A 70 -25.36 -1.92 -8.23
CA ILE A 70 -24.07 -2.55 -8.45
C ILE A 70 -23.38 -2.71 -7.08
N PRO A 71 -22.93 -3.92 -6.70
CA PRO A 71 -22.26 -4.14 -5.43
C PRO A 71 -21.05 -3.22 -5.23
N GLY A 72 -20.89 -2.66 -4.03
CA GLY A 72 -19.79 -1.75 -3.71
C GLY A 72 -19.98 -0.32 -4.19
N VAL A 73 -21.14 0.04 -4.73
CA VAL A 73 -21.41 1.41 -5.18
C VAL A 73 -22.15 2.18 -4.11
N TYR A 74 -21.65 3.36 -3.76
CA TYR A 74 -22.26 4.36 -2.90
C TYR A 74 -22.68 5.58 -3.74
N ILE A 75 -23.96 5.94 -3.65
CA ILE A 75 -24.49 7.15 -4.29
C ILE A 75 -24.80 8.16 -3.20
N PRO A 76 -23.95 9.17 -2.94
CA PRO A 76 -24.11 10.09 -1.82
C PRO A 76 -25.50 10.76 -1.77
N ALA A 77 -26.06 11.11 -2.92
CA ALA A 77 -27.38 11.73 -3.03
C ALA A 77 -28.56 10.88 -2.49
N PHE A 78 -28.33 9.59 -2.26
CA PHE A 78 -29.35 8.66 -1.74
C PHE A 78 -29.23 8.37 -0.24
N TYR A 79 -28.45 9.18 0.47
CA TYR A 79 -28.28 9.08 1.92
C TYR A 79 -28.38 10.45 2.58
N ASP A 80 -29.02 10.47 3.74
CA ASP A 80 -29.02 11.62 4.62
C ASP A 80 -28.00 11.41 5.73
N VAL A 81 -27.09 12.36 5.87
CA VAL A 81 -26.08 12.36 6.93
C VAL A 81 -26.51 13.33 8.01
N THR A 82 -26.63 12.84 9.24
CA THR A 82 -26.93 13.66 10.41
C THR A 82 -25.71 13.74 11.33
N TYR A 83 -25.60 14.85 12.07
CA TYR A 83 -24.44 15.14 12.92
C TYR A 83 -24.88 15.37 14.37
N PHE A 84 -23.97 15.12 15.30
CA PHE A 84 -24.06 15.61 16.67
C PHE A 84 -23.74 17.11 16.71
N GLU A 85 -24.02 17.76 17.85
CA GLU A 85 -23.73 19.18 18.06
C GLU A 85 -22.22 19.50 17.94
N ASP A 86 -21.35 18.56 18.22
CA ASP A 86 -19.89 18.65 18.12
C ASP A 86 -19.35 18.38 16.70
N GLY A 87 -20.22 18.19 15.71
CA GLY A 87 -19.87 17.96 14.31
C GLY A 87 -19.51 16.50 13.95
N ARG A 88 -19.53 15.57 14.89
CA ARG A 88 -19.33 14.14 14.58
C ARG A 88 -20.53 13.58 13.84
N VAL A 89 -20.29 12.66 12.90
CA VAL A 89 -21.36 11.94 12.20
C VAL A 89 -22.19 11.14 13.21
N LYS A 90 -23.50 11.38 13.25
CA LYS A 90 -24.46 10.68 14.10
C LYS A 90 -25.04 9.45 13.41
N ALA A 91 -25.48 9.63 12.17
CA ALA A 91 -26.03 8.54 11.35
C ALA A 91 -25.90 8.87 9.85
N ILE A 92 -25.84 7.82 9.06
CA ILE A 92 -25.95 7.84 7.60
C ILE A 92 -27.10 6.91 7.26
N THR A 93 -28.20 7.43 6.71
CA THR A 93 -29.43 6.69 6.47
C THR A 93 -29.88 6.80 5.02
N PRO A 94 -30.29 5.69 4.36
CA PRO A 94 -30.86 5.78 3.02
C PRO A 94 -32.14 6.65 3.01
N ASN A 95 -32.24 7.50 2.00
CA ASN A 95 -33.42 8.37 1.79
C ASN A 95 -34.27 7.96 0.56
N GLU A 96 -33.86 6.89 -0.13
CA GLU A 96 -34.60 6.33 -1.28
C GLU A 96 -34.93 4.85 -1.04
N PRO A 97 -36.13 4.38 -1.50
CA PRO A 97 -36.51 2.97 -1.37
C PRO A 97 -35.55 2.04 -2.13
N GLY A 98 -35.20 0.92 -1.51
CA GLY A 98 -34.34 -0.11 -2.10
C GLY A 98 -32.85 0.18 -2.07
N ILE A 99 -32.41 1.29 -1.47
CA ILE A 99 -31.00 1.60 -1.24
C ILE A 99 -30.53 0.89 0.05
N PRO A 100 -29.39 0.18 0.03
CA PRO A 100 -28.91 -0.58 1.18
C PRO A 100 -28.42 0.35 2.29
N ALA A 101 -28.74 0.02 3.55
CA ALA A 101 -28.23 0.77 4.71
C ALA A 101 -26.72 0.58 4.92
N VAL A 102 -26.15 -0.52 4.42
CA VAL A 102 -24.72 -0.85 4.51
C VAL A 102 -24.22 -1.26 3.14
N ILE A 103 -23.13 -0.67 2.72
CA ILE A 103 -22.47 -1.01 1.46
C ILE A 103 -21.25 -1.87 1.76
N THR A 104 -21.24 -3.08 1.21
CA THR A 104 -20.07 -3.96 1.27
C THR A 104 -19.15 -3.65 0.10
N LYS A 105 -17.87 -3.41 0.39
CA LYS A 105 -16.87 -3.15 -0.66
C LYS A 105 -16.79 -4.31 -1.65
N ALA A 106 -16.55 -4.01 -2.91
CA ALA A 106 -16.32 -4.99 -3.95
C ALA A 106 -14.96 -5.67 -3.79
N ILE A 107 -14.91 -6.97 -4.02
CA ILE A 107 -13.69 -7.80 -3.93
C ILE A 107 -13.65 -8.76 -5.11
N ILE A 108 -12.50 -8.83 -5.78
CA ILE A 108 -12.19 -9.89 -6.75
C ILE A 108 -11.70 -11.11 -5.99
N LYS A 109 -12.31 -12.25 -6.22
CA LYS A 109 -11.96 -13.48 -5.50
C LYS A 109 -10.67 -14.10 -6.05
N ASP A 110 -10.51 -14.14 -7.36
CA ASP A 110 -9.32 -14.64 -8.04
C ASP A 110 -8.69 -13.53 -8.88
N LEU A 111 -7.45 -13.15 -8.55
CA LEU A 111 -6.72 -12.11 -9.29
C LEU A 111 -6.25 -12.59 -10.66
N ASN A 112 -6.20 -13.90 -10.90
CA ASN A 112 -5.78 -14.46 -12.19
C ASN A 112 -6.82 -14.24 -13.29
N GLU A 113 -8.10 -13.97 -12.93
CA GLU A 113 -9.14 -13.60 -13.89
C GLU A 113 -8.84 -12.28 -14.60
N PHE A 114 -7.99 -11.44 -14.01
CA PHE A 114 -7.61 -10.12 -14.54
C PHE A 114 -6.10 -10.08 -14.75
N ALA A 115 -5.66 -10.37 -15.96
CA ALA A 115 -4.24 -10.29 -16.30
C ALA A 115 -3.68 -8.88 -16.03
N PRO A 116 -2.45 -8.78 -15.51
CA PRO A 116 -1.79 -7.48 -15.37
C PRO A 116 -1.66 -6.80 -16.73
N PRO A 117 -1.88 -5.49 -16.83
CA PRO A 117 -1.67 -4.78 -18.07
C PRO A 117 -0.18 -4.79 -18.45
N THR A 118 0.12 -5.04 -19.72
CA THR A 118 1.49 -5.17 -20.24
C THR A 118 1.83 -4.15 -21.29
N ASN A 119 0.87 -3.32 -21.68
CA ASN A 119 1.06 -2.28 -22.70
C ASN A 119 0.73 -0.90 -22.10
N PHE A 120 1.72 -0.28 -21.48
CA PHE A 120 1.60 1.06 -20.89
C PHE A 120 2.08 2.16 -21.81
N VAL A 121 1.51 3.35 -21.64
CA VAL A 121 2.09 4.57 -22.18
C VAL A 121 3.34 4.92 -21.35
N VAL A 122 4.50 4.89 -21.98
CA VAL A 122 5.76 5.26 -21.34
C VAL A 122 5.95 6.77 -21.44
N PRO A 123 6.23 7.49 -20.34
CA PRO A 123 6.47 8.94 -20.37
C PRO A 123 7.78 9.26 -21.11
N MET A 124 7.79 10.34 -21.88
CA MET A 124 9.00 10.81 -22.57
C MET A 124 9.97 11.57 -21.64
N VAL A 125 9.55 11.91 -20.43
CA VAL A 125 10.36 12.59 -19.42
C VAL A 125 10.60 11.64 -18.27
N GLY A 126 11.77 11.72 -17.63
CA GLY A 126 12.10 10.85 -16.50
C GLY A 126 11.08 11.00 -15.37
N ALA A 127 10.48 9.91 -14.95
CA ALA A 127 9.54 9.82 -13.84
C ALA A 127 10.27 9.35 -12.57
N ILE A 128 9.73 9.70 -11.39
CA ILE A 128 10.29 9.24 -10.10
C ILE A 128 10.29 7.71 -10.01
N GLN A 129 9.27 7.05 -10.57
CA GLN A 129 9.11 5.60 -10.62
C GLN A 129 9.31 5.10 -12.07
N ASP A 130 10.51 5.32 -12.62
CA ASP A 130 10.86 5.00 -14.01
C ASP A 130 11.21 3.52 -14.17
N ARG A 131 10.21 2.65 -14.02
CA ARG A 131 10.34 1.18 -14.04
C ARG A 131 9.03 0.48 -14.35
N ALA A 132 9.14 -0.73 -14.86
CA ALA A 132 8.03 -1.66 -14.95
C ALA A 132 7.59 -2.09 -13.55
N SER A 133 6.29 -2.10 -13.28
CA SER A 133 5.75 -2.55 -12.01
C SER A 133 4.59 -3.51 -12.23
N ILE A 134 4.65 -4.66 -11.57
CA ILE A 134 3.62 -5.70 -11.64
C ILE A 134 3.09 -6.03 -10.24
N GLU A 135 1.77 -6.03 -10.07
CA GLU A 135 1.12 -6.42 -8.82
C GLU A 135 1.14 -7.94 -8.68
N VAL A 136 1.91 -8.46 -7.73
CA VAL A 136 2.08 -9.91 -7.52
C VAL A 136 1.07 -10.49 -6.54
N LEU A 137 0.68 -9.70 -5.53
CA LEU A 137 -0.35 -10.05 -4.58
C LEU A 137 -1.08 -8.79 -4.07
N ARG A 138 -2.33 -8.95 -3.68
CA ARG A 138 -3.18 -7.90 -3.12
C ARG A 138 -3.65 -8.30 -1.73
N GLY A 139 -3.63 -7.33 -0.81
CA GLY A 139 -3.92 -7.54 0.60
C GLY A 139 -2.69 -7.89 1.42
N CYS A 140 -2.89 -8.04 2.73
CA CYS A 140 -1.85 -8.40 3.68
C CYS A 140 -2.44 -9.22 4.82
N VAL A 141 -1.76 -10.29 5.23
CA VAL A 141 -2.19 -11.16 6.34
C VAL A 141 -1.83 -10.57 7.70
N ARG A 142 -0.94 -9.58 7.71
CA ARG A 142 -0.47 -8.95 8.97
C ARG A 142 -1.57 -8.08 9.56
N GLY A 143 -1.49 -7.82 10.84
CA GLY A 143 -2.51 -7.08 11.58
C GLY A 143 -1.99 -5.78 12.20
N CYS A 144 -1.03 -5.09 11.56
CA CYS A 144 -0.49 -3.82 12.07
C CYS A 144 -1.62 -2.82 12.30
N ARG A 145 -1.80 -2.36 13.56
CA ARG A 145 -2.98 -1.60 13.99
C ARG A 145 -3.12 -0.22 13.36
N PHE A 146 -2.04 0.32 12.82
CA PHE A 146 -1.99 1.61 12.12
C PHE A 146 -2.22 1.52 10.61
N CYS A 147 -2.11 0.32 10.02
CA CYS A 147 -1.99 0.16 8.58
C CYS A 147 -3.35 0.08 7.88
N GLN A 148 -3.80 1.17 7.27
CA GLN A 148 -5.06 1.20 6.53
C GLN A 148 -5.09 0.20 5.36
N ALA A 149 -3.99 0.12 4.59
CA ALA A 149 -3.90 -0.80 3.46
C ALA A 149 -4.06 -2.28 3.89
N GLY A 150 -3.50 -2.65 5.06
CA GLY A 150 -3.64 -3.99 5.63
C GLY A 150 -5.09 -4.39 5.95
N PHE A 151 -6.01 -3.44 6.08
CA PHE A 151 -7.44 -3.68 6.32
C PHE A 151 -8.28 -3.48 5.05
N LEU A 152 -8.01 -2.44 4.27
CA LEU A 152 -8.80 -2.14 3.06
C LEU A 152 -8.65 -3.20 1.97
N TYR A 153 -7.45 -3.78 1.81
CA TYR A 153 -7.18 -4.74 0.74
C TYR A 153 -7.40 -6.22 1.14
N ARG A 154 -7.94 -6.50 2.32
CA ARG A 154 -8.32 -7.87 2.71
C ARG A 154 -9.49 -8.40 1.87
N PRO A 155 -9.48 -9.74 1.62
CA PRO A 155 -8.50 -10.77 1.95
C PRO A 155 -7.22 -10.69 1.12
N MET A 156 -6.15 -11.40 1.57
CA MET A 156 -4.94 -11.54 0.75
C MET A 156 -5.21 -12.53 -0.39
N ARG A 157 -4.82 -12.17 -1.59
CA ARG A 157 -4.89 -13.00 -2.81
C ARG A 157 -3.63 -12.75 -3.62
N GLN A 158 -3.13 -13.77 -4.27
CA GLN A 158 -1.93 -13.72 -5.09
C GLN A 158 -2.25 -14.11 -6.54
N ARG A 159 -1.36 -13.75 -7.44
CA ARG A 159 -1.36 -14.21 -8.83
C ARG A 159 -0.41 -15.39 -8.98
N ASP A 160 -0.68 -16.26 -9.92
CA ASP A 160 0.17 -17.41 -10.22
C ASP A 160 1.52 -16.98 -10.80
N ALA A 161 2.61 -17.66 -10.40
CA ALA A 161 3.96 -17.36 -10.84
C ALA A 161 4.11 -17.39 -12.36
N SER A 162 3.52 -18.38 -13.03
CA SER A 162 3.56 -18.51 -14.50
C SER A 162 2.89 -17.34 -15.23
N LEU A 163 1.73 -16.85 -14.71
CA LEU A 163 1.05 -15.68 -15.26
C LEU A 163 1.89 -14.44 -15.07
N LEU A 164 2.49 -14.28 -13.88
CA LEU A 164 3.34 -13.13 -13.56
C LEU A 164 4.61 -13.12 -14.40
N ASN A 165 5.27 -14.26 -14.59
CA ASN A 165 6.48 -14.37 -15.41
C ASN A 165 6.20 -13.94 -16.86
N LYS A 166 5.12 -14.48 -17.47
CA LYS A 166 4.72 -14.09 -18.83
C LYS A 166 4.39 -12.60 -18.92
N ALA A 167 3.57 -12.08 -18.01
CA ALA A 167 3.20 -10.66 -18.00
C ALA A 167 4.43 -9.75 -17.80
N ALA A 168 5.42 -10.16 -16.99
CA ALA A 168 6.65 -9.44 -16.79
C ALA A 168 7.50 -9.35 -18.06
N GLN A 169 7.63 -10.45 -18.80
CA GLN A 169 8.32 -10.48 -20.09
C GLN A 169 7.64 -9.55 -21.09
N ASP A 170 6.32 -9.69 -21.26
CA ASP A 170 5.54 -8.85 -22.19
C ASP A 170 5.63 -7.36 -21.79
N LEU A 171 5.58 -7.06 -20.49
CA LEU A 171 5.66 -5.69 -19.97
C LEU A 171 7.04 -5.05 -20.28
N CYS A 172 8.14 -5.73 -19.97
CA CYS A 172 9.48 -5.23 -20.25
C CYS A 172 9.72 -5.09 -21.76
N ALA A 173 9.28 -6.05 -22.57
CA ALA A 173 9.41 -6.00 -24.03
C ALA A 173 8.62 -4.83 -24.65
N ASN A 174 7.40 -4.55 -24.15
CA ASN A 174 6.55 -3.49 -24.69
C ASN A 174 6.98 -2.08 -24.23
N THR A 175 7.64 -1.96 -23.09
CA THR A 175 7.98 -0.66 -22.48
C THR A 175 9.46 -0.29 -22.59
N GLY A 176 10.35 -1.28 -22.74
CA GLY A 176 11.80 -1.09 -22.74
C GLY A 176 12.40 -0.76 -21.36
N TYR A 177 11.65 -0.94 -20.27
CA TYR A 177 12.20 -0.74 -18.94
C TYR A 177 13.23 -1.80 -18.54
N GLU A 178 14.32 -1.35 -17.95
CA GLU A 178 15.43 -2.18 -17.45
C GLU A 178 15.33 -2.51 -15.94
N GLU A 179 14.24 -2.13 -15.29
CA GLU A 179 13.92 -2.49 -13.90
C GLU A 179 12.47 -3.00 -13.82
N LEU A 180 12.30 -4.18 -13.23
CA LEU A 180 11.01 -4.78 -12.92
C LEU A 180 10.78 -4.80 -11.41
N SER A 181 9.74 -4.13 -10.95
CA SER A 181 9.33 -4.08 -9.54
C SER A 181 8.15 -5.01 -9.28
N LEU A 182 8.31 -5.95 -8.34
CA LEU A 182 7.25 -6.85 -7.87
C LEU A 182 6.46 -6.14 -6.76
N SER A 183 5.36 -5.49 -7.14
CA SER A 183 4.58 -4.63 -6.25
C SER A 183 3.59 -5.43 -5.41
N SER A 184 3.61 -5.18 -4.09
CA SER A 184 2.61 -5.69 -3.15
C SER A 184 2.71 -4.99 -1.80
N LEU A 185 1.84 -5.35 -0.84
CA LEU A 185 1.96 -4.93 0.57
C LEU A 185 2.94 -5.80 1.37
N SER A 186 3.26 -6.99 0.88
CA SER A 186 4.19 -7.94 1.55
C SER A 186 4.62 -9.01 0.56
N THR A 187 5.59 -8.70 -0.29
CA THR A 187 6.03 -9.58 -1.39
C THR A 187 6.56 -10.92 -0.86
N SER A 188 7.20 -10.93 0.29
CA SER A 188 7.71 -12.16 0.93
C SER A 188 6.62 -13.11 1.44
N ASP A 189 5.35 -12.68 1.47
CA ASP A 189 4.21 -13.57 1.81
C ASP A 189 3.57 -14.23 0.56
N HIS A 190 4.14 -14.04 -0.63
CA HIS A 190 3.69 -14.71 -1.85
C HIS A 190 4.10 -16.18 -1.84
N GLY A 191 3.13 -17.09 -1.93
CA GLY A 191 3.35 -18.53 -1.77
C GLY A 191 4.24 -19.19 -2.83
N GLN A 192 4.36 -18.56 -4.02
CA GLN A 192 5.19 -19.04 -5.13
C GLN A 192 6.35 -18.07 -5.43
N LEU A 193 6.83 -17.29 -4.44
CA LEU A 193 7.86 -16.28 -4.68
C LEU A 193 9.16 -16.86 -5.20
N GLU A 194 9.61 -17.99 -4.64
CA GLU A 194 10.85 -18.64 -5.04
C GLU A 194 10.78 -19.15 -6.50
N GLU A 195 9.67 -19.78 -6.88
CA GLU A 195 9.38 -20.21 -8.25
C GLU A 195 9.36 -19.03 -9.21
N LEU A 196 8.63 -17.96 -8.86
CA LEU A 196 8.58 -16.74 -9.67
C LEU A 196 9.97 -16.13 -9.89
N LEU A 197 10.79 -16.06 -8.85
CA LEU A 197 12.15 -15.51 -8.96
C LEU A 197 13.07 -16.41 -9.79
N ASP A 198 12.89 -17.73 -9.74
CA ASP A 198 13.64 -18.64 -10.61
C ASP A 198 13.27 -18.43 -12.08
N ASP A 199 11.98 -18.41 -12.40
CA ASP A 199 11.47 -18.14 -13.74
C ASP A 199 11.94 -16.78 -14.29
N LEU A 200 11.84 -15.71 -13.49
CA LEU A 200 12.32 -14.38 -13.87
C LEU A 200 13.83 -14.37 -14.12
N ASN A 201 14.60 -15.11 -13.33
CA ASN A 201 16.06 -15.21 -13.48
C ASN A 201 16.53 -16.03 -14.69
N GLU A 202 15.66 -16.73 -15.39
CA GLU A 202 15.98 -17.40 -16.64
C GLU A 202 16.20 -16.43 -17.80
N TRP A 203 15.51 -15.29 -17.80
CA TRP A 203 15.53 -14.33 -18.88
C TRP A 203 16.00 -12.92 -18.47
N ALA A 204 15.58 -12.40 -17.31
CA ALA A 204 15.84 -11.01 -16.92
C ALA A 204 17.34 -10.61 -16.95
N PRO A 205 18.30 -11.45 -16.51
CA PRO A 205 19.71 -11.11 -16.66
C PRO A 205 20.20 -11.04 -18.12
N LYS A 206 19.62 -11.83 -19.02
CA LYS A 206 19.98 -11.83 -20.45
C LYS A 206 19.50 -10.56 -21.15
N GLU A 207 18.36 -10.06 -20.70
CA GLU A 207 17.75 -8.81 -21.19
C GLU A 207 18.19 -7.58 -20.38
N HIS A 208 19.16 -7.74 -19.47
CA HIS A 208 19.65 -6.68 -18.57
C HIS A 208 18.58 -6.05 -17.68
N VAL A 209 17.49 -6.76 -17.38
CA VAL A 209 16.42 -6.31 -16.49
C VAL A 209 16.76 -6.63 -15.04
N SER A 210 16.83 -5.60 -14.20
CA SER A 210 17.02 -5.74 -12.74
C SER A 210 15.72 -6.01 -12.03
N LEU A 211 15.75 -6.85 -10.98
CA LEU A 211 14.59 -7.16 -10.15
C LEU A 211 14.57 -6.32 -8.88
N SER A 212 13.42 -5.75 -8.55
CA SER A 212 13.21 -4.94 -7.35
C SER A 212 12.03 -5.50 -6.54
N LEU A 213 12.26 -5.72 -5.25
CA LEU A 213 11.26 -6.19 -4.29
C LEU A 213 11.08 -5.13 -3.19
N PRO A 214 10.22 -4.12 -3.40
CA PRO A 214 10.13 -2.97 -2.51
C PRO A 214 9.54 -3.27 -1.13
N SER A 215 8.78 -4.34 -0.98
CA SER A 215 8.02 -4.68 0.24
C SER A 215 8.54 -5.96 0.92
N LEU A 216 9.86 -6.08 1.03
CA LEU A 216 10.48 -7.17 1.78
C LEU A 216 10.33 -6.95 3.28
N ARG A 217 9.92 -8.00 3.97
CA ARG A 217 9.84 -8.02 5.42
C ARG A 217 11.10 -8.64 6.02
N MET A 218 11.46 -8.18 7.24
CA MET A 218 12.62 -8.69 7.96
C MET A 218 12.48 -10.18 8.34
N ASP A 219 11.30 -10.60 8.76
CA ASP A 219 10.99 -11.97 9.17
C ASP A 219 11.13 -13.02 8.06
N ASN A 220 11.03 -12.60 6.80
CA ASN A 220 11.13 -13.49 5.61
C ASN A 220 12.33 -13.18 4.71
N PHE A 221 13.35 -12.47 5.20
CA PHE A 221 14.54 -12.15 4.44
C PHE A 221 15.54 -13.31 4.49
N SER A 222 15.88 -13.90 3.33
CA SER A 222 16.73 -15.10 3.22
C SER A 222 17.93 -14.89 2.31
N GLN A 223 18.94 -15.77 2.45
CA GLN A 223 20.10 -15.80 1.57
C GLN A 223 19.70 -16.08 0.12
N SER A 224 18.78 -17.03 -0.12
CA SER A 224 18.26 -17.36 -1.45
C SER A 224 17.63 -16.11 -2.11
N LEU A 225 16.84 -15.35 -1.36
CA LEU A 225 16.19 -14.14 -1.86
C LEU A 225 17.20 -13.07 -2.30
N ILE A 226 18.27 -12.86 -1.51
CA ILE A 226 19.34 -11.94 -1.88
C ILE A 226 20.02 -12.37 -3.17
N GLU A 227 20.41 -13.65 -3.28
CA GLU A 227 21.09 -14.18 -4.45
C GLU A 227 20.25 -14.07 -5.71
N LYS A 228 18.94 -14.34 -5.61
CA LYS A 228 18.03 -14.26 -6.74
C LYS A 228 17.74 -12.83 -7.20
N THR A 229 17.74 -11.86 -6.29
CA THR A 229 17.41 -10.45 -6.62
C THR A 229 18.62 -9.60 -7.00
N THR A 230 19.85 -10.05 -6.74
CA THR A 230 21.06 -9.26 -6.97
C THR A 230 21.84 -9.63 -8.21
N LYS A 231 21.32 -10.53 -9.06
CA LYS A 231 22.04 -11.04 -10.25
C LYS A 231 22.42 -9.95 -11.26
N VAL A 232 21.57 -8.94 -11.45
CA VAL A 232 21.84 -7.86 -12.39
C VAL A 232 22.38 -6.64 -11.66
N ARG A 233 21.68 -6.17 -10.62
CA ARG A 233 22.06 -4.98 -9.86
C ARG A 233 21.60 -5.10 -8.41
N LYS A 234 22.43 -4.66 -7.46
CA LYS A 234 22.03 -4.53 -6.06
C LYS A 234 21.14 -3.31 -5.87
N SER A 235 19.92 -3.52 -5.38
CA SER A 235 19.03 -2.44 -4.93
C SER A 235 19.36 -2.07 -3.48
N GLY A 236 19.00 -0.84 -3.05
CA GLY A 236 19.09 -0.46 -1.64
C GLY A 236 18.15 -1.27 -0.78
N LEU A 237 18.56 -1.59 0.44
CA LEU A 237 17.72 -2.30 1.41
C LEU A 237 16.98 -1.30 2.30
N THR A 238 15.67 -1.49 2.39
CA THR A 238 14.80 -0.68 3.21
C THR A 238 13.91 -1.58 4.05
N PHE A 239 13.92 -1.37 5.36
CA PHE A 239 13.15 -2.15 6.31
C PHE A 239 12.32 -1.26 7.23
N ALA A 240 11.15 -1.74 7.61
CA ALA A 240 10.21 -1.02 8.45
C ALA A 240 10.11 -1.69 9.84
N ALA A 241 10.90 -1.22 10.79
CA ALA A 241 10.77 -1.60 12.21
C ALA A 241 9.57 -0.92 12.87
N GLU A 242 9.21 0.29 12.40
CA GLU A 242 8.09 1.15 12.78
C GLU A 242 8.18 1.76 14.19
N ALA A 243 8.79 1.08 15.18
CA ALA A 243 8.98 1.58 16.53
C ALA A 243 10.32 1.18 17.10
N GLY A 244 10.91 2.02 17.98
CA GLY A 244 12.24 1.83 18.54
C GLY A 244 12.31 0.66 19.53
N THR A 245 11.27 0.47 20.37
CA THR A 245 11.25 -0.57 21.39
C THR A 245 10.37 -1.76 21.02
N GLN A 246 10.66 -2.93 21.60
CA GLN A 246 9.81 -4.12 21.43
C GLN A 246 8.41 -3.86 22.01
N ARG A 247 8.31 -3.22 23.17
CA ARG A 247 7.04 -2.85 23.78
C ARG A 247 6.13 -2.11 22.79
N LEU A 248 6.67 -1.10 22.13
CA LEU A 248 5.86 -0.29 21.20
C LEU A 248 5.58 -1.04 19.89
N ARG A 249 6.51 -1.89 19.40
CA ARG A 249 6.22 -2.80 18.28
C ARG A 249 5.06 -3.76 18.58
N ASP A 250 4.96 -4.24 19.82
CA ASP A 250 3.85 -5.10 20.26
C ASP A 250 2.53 -4.31 20.36
N VAL A 251 2.58 -3.07 20.85
CA VAL A 251 1.39 -2.17 20.89
C VAL A 251 0.83 -1.96 19.49
N ILE A 252 1.66 -1.72 18.49
CA ILE A 252 1.22 -1.51 17.10
C ILE A 252 0.99 -2.82 16.33
N ASN A 253 1.21 -3.97 16.96
CA ASN A 253 1.13 -5.31 16.35
C ASN A 253 2.01 -5.46 15.10
N LYS A 254 3.25 -4.96 15.17
CA LYS A 254 4.18 -5.03 14.04
C LYS A 254 4.77 -6.43 13.85
N ASN A 255 4.87 -7.21 14.92
CA ASN A 255 5.43 -8.57 14.91
C ASN A 255 6.83 -8.63 14.27
N VAL A 256 7.71 -7.74 14.68
CA VAL A 256 9.13 -7.73 14.31
C VAL A 256 9.94 -7.66 15.62
N THR A 257 10.80 -8.64 15.82
CA THR A 257 11.67 -8.74 17.00
C THR A 257 13.05 -8.15 16.72
N TRP A 258 13.85 -7.91 17.78
CA TRP A 258 15.24 -7.52 17.59
C TRP A 258 16.05 -8.61 16.89
N ASP A 259 15.83 -9.89 17.20
CA ASP A 259 16.54 -11.02 16.60
C ASP A 259 16.32 -11.08 15.07
N GLU A 260 15.11 -10.74 14.60
CA GLU A 260 14.82 -10.65 13.17
C GLU A 260 15.51 -9.46 12.50
N ILE A 261 15.60 -8.31 13.19
CA ILE A 261 16.34 -7.15 12.71
C ILE A 261 17.84 -7.50 12.61
N GLU A 262 18.40 -8.08 13.67
CA GLU A 262 19.80 -8.49 13.76
C GLU A 262 20.16 -9.51 12.67
N LYS A 263 19.37 -10.57 12.53
CA LYS A 263 19.55 -11.60 11.51
C LYS A 263 19.54 -11.02 10.11
N THR A 264 18.56 -10.18 9.83
CA THR A 264 18.37 -9.57 8.50
C THR A 264 19.50 -8.62 8.13
N CYS A 265 19.88 -7.72 9.05
CA CYS A 265 20.96 -6.78 8.82
C CYS A 265 22.33 -7.49 8.72
N SER A 266 22.60 -8.48 9.59
CA SER A 266 23.81 -9.28 9.53
C SER A 266 23.96 -10.04 8.21
N LEU A 267 22.85 -10.61 7.72
CA LEU A 267 22.79 -11.29 6.43
C LEU A 267 23.06 -10.32 5.26
N ALA A 268 22.47 -9.14 5.30
CA ALA A 268 22.70 -8.10 4.30
C ALA A 268 24.18 -7.67 4.27
N PHE A 269 24.78 -7.41 5.42
CA PHE A 269 26.18 -7.01 5.53
C PHE A 269 27.15 -8.10 5.09
N ALA A 270 26.84 -9.37 5.42
CA ALA A 270 27.63 -10.52 4.94
C ALA A 270 27.60 -10.68 3.42
N ASN A 271 26.55 -10.17 2.77
CA ASN A 271 26.42 -10.14 1.30
C ASN A 271 26.93 -8.83 0.68
N GLY A 272 27.70 -8.03 1.43
CA GLY A 272 28.39 -6.85 0.93
C GLY A 272 27.53 -5.61 0.78
N TYR A 273 26.38 -5.54 1.47
CA TYR A 273 25.66 -4.29 1.64
C TYR A 273 26.37 -3.43 2.69
N SER A 274 26.41 -2.13 2.46
CA SER A 274 26.97 -1.13 3.40
C SER A 274 25.97 0.02 3.65
N SER A 275 24.75 -0.11 3.18
CA SER A 275 23.68 0.87 3.39
C SER A 275 22.37 0.17 3.70
N VAL A 276 21.70 0.62 4.77
CA VAL A 276 20.38 0.14 5.19
C VAL A 276 19.54 1.36 5.55
N LYS A 277 18.28 1.40 5.09
CA LYS A 277 17.30 2.39 5.49
C LYS A 277 16.26 1.76 6.40
N LEU A 278 16.04 2.38 7.57
CA LEU A 278 15.06 1.95 8.55
C LEU A 278 13.92 2.96 8.63
N TYR A 279 12.68 2.46 8.52
CA TYR A 279 11.49 3.27 8.73
C TYR A 279 10.96 3.12 10.13
N PHE A 280 10.61 4.27 10.73
CA PHE A 280 9.96 4.40 12.03
C PHE A 280 8.78 5.37 11.96
N MET A 281 7.92 5.31 12.97
CA MET A 281 6.88 6.30 13.22
C MET A 281 7.08 6.93 14.60
N MET A 282 6.64 8.18 14.72
CA MET A 282 6.65 9.01 15.92
C MET A 282 5.22 9.45 16.22
N GLY A 283 4.86 9.59 17.49
CA GLY A 283 3.50 9.93 17.91
C GLY A 283 2.54 8.74 17.95
N LEU A 284 3.07 7.54 18.10
CA LEU A 284 2.27 6.31 18.21
C LEU A 284 1.50 6.27 19.54
N PRO A 285 0.32 5.61 19.59
CA PRO A 285 -0.41 5.42 20.84
C PRO A 285 0.46 4.79 21.92
N THR A 286 0.44 5.36 23.14
CA THR A 286 1.24 4.96 24.32
C THR A 286 2.75 5.15 24.20
N GLU A 287 3.23 5.87 23.21
CA GLU A 287 4.66 6.15 23.00
C GLU A 287 5.22 6.99 24.14
N THR A 288 6.41 6.63 24.62
CA THR A 288 7.18 7.36 25.63
C THR A 288 8.49 7.89 25.04
N MET A 289 9.23 8.71 25.80
CA MET A 289 10.54 9.19 25.35
C MET A 289 11.56 8.06 25.23
N GLU A 290 11.46 7.01 26.05
CA GLU A 290 12.28 5.79 25.90
C GLU A 290 12.05 5.08 24.56
N ASP A 291 10.82 5.12 24.01
CA ASP A 291 10.55 4.55 22.69
C ASP A 291 11.18 5.37 21.58
N ILE A 292 11.31 6.67 21.76
CA ILE A 292 12.01 7.57 20.84
C ILE A 292 13.53 7.32 20.90
N GLU A 293 14.12 7.24 22.09
CA GLU A 293 15.54 6.87 22.29
C GLU A 293 15.84 5.50 21.67
N GLY A 294 14.91 4.55 21.82
CA GLY A 294 15.01 3.21 21.21
C GLY A 294 15.15 3.23 19.68
N ILE A 295 14.76 4.31 18.99
CA ILE A 295 15.01 4.47 17.54
C ILE A 295 16.51 4.67 17.30
N ALA A 296 17.14 5.59 18.04
CA ALA A 296 18.59 5.85 17.94
C ALA A 296 19.40 4.61 18.37
N GLU A 297 19.00 3.96 19.48
CA GLU A 297 19.63 2.71 19.92
C GLU A 297 19.55 1.59 18.88
N THR A 298 18.38 1.43 18.24
CA THR A 298 18.20 0.43 17.17
C THR A 298 19.17 0.72 16.00
N ALA A 299 19.29 1.97 15.60
CA ALA A 299 20.22 2.36 14.54
C ALA A 299 21.68 2.11 14.94
N GLN A 300 22.07 2.46 16.16
CA GLN A 300 23.44 2.20 16.67
C GLN A 300 23.75 0.71 16.73
N LYS A 301 22.82 -0.11 17.23
CA LYS A 301 22.98 -1.57 17.21
C LYS A 301 23.18 -2.11 15.78
N VAL A 302 22.49 -1.57 14.79
CA VAL A 302 22.67 -1.97 13.38
C VAL A 302 24.05 -1.53 12.86
N VAL A 303 24.56 -0.37 13.27
CA VAL A 303 25.96 0.06 12.97
C VAL A 303 26.95 -0.92 13.60
N ASP A 304 26.75 -1.29 14.85
CA ASP A 304 27.63 -2.22 15.57
C ASP A 304 27.66 -3.62 14.93
N LEU A 305 26.50 -4.10 14.43
CA LEU A 305 26.42 -5.35 13.66
C LEU A 305 27.27 -5.32 12.39
N TYR A 306 27.34 -4.18 11.70
CA TYR A 306 28.20 -4.05 10.52
C TYR A 306 29.66 -4.24 10.88
N TYR A 307 30.16 -3.52 11.88
CA TYR A 307 31.56 -3.57 12.26
C TYR A 307 31.98 -4.88 12.96
N SER A 308 31.05 -5.54 13.63
CA SER A 308 31.28 -6.88 14.21
C SER A 308 31.25 -8.01 13.20
N ASN A 309 30.70 -7.78 11.99
CA ASN A 309 30.58 -8.81 10.96
C ASN A 309 31.93 -9.00 10.23
N PRO A 310 32.60 -10.16 10.32
CA PRO A 310 33.88 -10.38 9.68
C PRO A 310 33.86 -10.32 8.14
N ARG A 311 32.68 -10.41 7.55
CA ARG A 311 32.44 -10.35 6.09
C ARG A 311 31.99 -8.97 5.62
N HIS A 312 32.00 -7.95 6.47
CA HIS A 312 31.65 -6.60 6.02
C HIS A 312 32.61 -6.07 4.95
N ALA A 313 32.15 -5.15 4.10
CA ALA A 313 32.95 -4.58 3.03
C ALA A 313 34.12 -3.75 3.58
N LYS A 314 35.33 -4.26 3.44
CA LYS A 314 36.55 -3.59 3.92
C LYS A 314 36.77 -2.25 3.21
N GLY A 315 37.18 -1.23 3.97
CA GLY A 315 37.43 0.12 3.43
C GLY A 315 36.18 0.96 3.13
N ARG A 316 34.98 0.47 3.44
CA ARG A 316 33.73 1.24 3.38
C ARG A 316 33.10 1.33 4.76
N GLY A 317 32.66 2.52 5.14
CA GLY A 317 31.78 2.71 6.30
C GLY A 317 30.37 2.21 6.03
N VAL A 318 29.60 1.95 7.10
CA VAL A 318 28.17 1.69 6.99
C VAL A 318 27.39 3.00 6.95
N GLN A 319 26.32 3.01 6.19
CA GLN A 319 25.32 4.09 6.21
C GLN A 319 23.98 3.51 6.69
N VAL A 320 23.58 3.90 7.89
CA VAL A 320 22.24 3.61 8.41
C VAL A 320 21.42 4.89 8.31
N THR A 321 20.34 4.87 7.52
CA THR A 321 19.45 6.01 7.36
C THR A 321 18.16 5.74 8.13
N ILE A 322 17.81 6.61 9.07
CA ILE A 322 16.53 6.62 9.74
C ILE A 322 15.56 7.53 8.97
N SER A 323 14.38 7.04 8.67
CA SER A 323 13.27 7.82 8.14
C SER A 323 12.09 7.70 9.10
N CYS A 324 11.76 8.79 9.78
CA CYS A 324 10.71 8.83 10.79
C CYS A 324 9.52 9.64 10.26
N ALA A 325 8.32 9.03 10.24
CA ALA A 325 7.08 9.69 9.86
C ALA A 325 6.20 9.92 11.09
N CYS A 326 5.41 11.00 11.11
CA CYS A 326 4.42 11.21 12.15
C CYS A 326 3.26 10.23 11.96
N PHE A 327 2.80 9.62 13.06
CA PHE A 327 1.60 8.79 13.06
C PHE A 327 0.36 9.66 12.81
N VAL A 328 -0.48 9.22 11.90
CA VAL A 328 -1.80 9.80 11.63
C VAL A 328 -2.84 8.69 11.77
N PRO A 329 -3.85 8.84 12.65
CA PRO A 329 -4.96 7.91 12.73
C PRO A 329 -5.66 7.79 11.37
N LYS A 330 -5.87 6.55 10.90
CA LYS A 330 -6.48 6.31 9.60
C LYS A 330 -7.80 5.57 9.75
N PRO A 331 -8.84 5.94 8.99
CA PRO A 331 -10.12 5.26 9.03
C PRO A 331 -9.98 3.77 8.67
N HIS A 332 -10.89 2.95 9.17
CA HIS A 332 -10.91 1.49 9.00
C HIS A 332 -9.74 0.74 9.63
N THR A 333 -9.01 1.35 10.56
CA THR A 333 -7.94 0.70 11.33
C THR A 333 -8.33 0.58 12.80
N PRO A 334 -7.71 -0.33 13.56
CA PRO A 334 -7.89 -0.36 15.02
C PRO A 334 -7.55 0.96 15.72
N PHE A 335 -6.63 1.75 15.15
CA PHE A 335 -6.23 3.05 15.68
C PHE A 335 -7.03 4.25 15.11
N GLN A 336 -8.15 4.01 14.43
CA GLN A 336 -8.92 5.09 13.79
C GLN A 336 -9.48 6.14 14.77
N PHE A 337 -9.66 5.78 16.06
CA PHE A 337 -10.25 6.66 17.08
C PHE A 337 -9.24 7.12 18.14
N VAL A 338 -7.95 6.80 17.99
CA VAL A 338 -6.92 7.34 18.87
C VAL A 338 -6.57 8.78 18.48
N PRO A 339 -6.21 9.66 19.44
CA PRO A 339 -5.78 11.00 19.08
C PRO A 339 -4.47 10.99 18.30
N MET A 340 -4.30 11.93 17.41
CA MET A 340 -3.01 12.29 16.86
C MET A 340 -2.24 13.14 17.88
N ASP A 341 -0.94 12.98 17.96
CA ASP A 341 -0.09 13.81 18.83
C ASP A 341 -0.12 15.27 18.41
N THR A 342 0.07 16.19 19.34
CA THR A 342 0.11 17.63 19.02
C THR A 342 1.41 17.98 18.30
N GLU A 343 1.40 19.11 17.62
CA GLU A 343 2.59 19.62 16.93
C GLU A 343 3.74 19.84 17.91
N GLU A 344 3.46 20.44 19.08
CA GLU A 344 4.45 20.70 20.13
C GLU A 344 5.07 19.40 20.67
N SER A 345 4.25 18.37 20.87
CA SER A 345 4.71 17.04 21.31
C SER A 345 5.61 16.41 20.24
N LEU A 346 5.18 16.44 18.97
CA LEU A 346 5.96 15.89 17.85
C LEU A 346 7.30 16.64 17.68
N GLN A 347 7.32 17.97 17.81
CA GLN A 347 8.55 18.75 17.75
C GLN A 347 9.50 18.44 18.91
N ALA A 348 8.97 18.26 20.12
CA ALA A 348 9.77 17.86 21.27
C ALA A 348 10.40 16.48 21.10
N LYS A 349 9.63 15.49 20.61
CA LYS A 349 10.12 14.15 20.29
C LYS A 349 11.16 14.15 19.17
N GLN A 350 10.93 14.93 18.12
CA GLN A 350 11.88 15.10 17.02
C GLN A 350 13.21 15.69 17.50
N LYS A 351 13.14 16.74 18.32
CA LYS A 351 14.34 17.34 18.91
C LYS A 351 15.10 16.34 19.78
N HIS A 352 14.40 15.61 20.63
CA HIS A 352 14.99 14.58 21.49
C HIS A 352 15.69 13.48 20.66
N LEU A 353 15.05 12.98 19.59
CA LEU A 353 15.66 12.00 18.69
C LEU A 353 16.94 12.50 18.00
N LEU A 354 17.00 13.80 17.68
CA LEU A 354 18.20 14.41 17.05
C LEU A 354 19.34 14.62 18.04
N GLU A 355 19.05 14.71 19.34
CA GLU A 355 20.00 14.87 20.42
C GLU A 355 20.52 13.51 20.97
N SER A 356 19.79 12.39 20.73
CA SER A 356 20.14 11.03 21.12
C SER A 356 21.16 10.43 20.14
#